data_a1314727923e801831856b28ab587f2d
#
_entry.id   a1314727923e801831856b28ab587f2d
#
_cell.length_a   1.000
_cell.length_b   1.000
_cell.length_c   1.000
_cell.angle_alpha   90.00
_cell.angle_beta   90.00
_cell.angle_gamma   90.00
#
_symmetry.space_group_name_H-M   'P 1'
#
loop_
_entity.id
_entity.type
_entity.pdbx_description
1 polymer ?
#
loop_
_entity_poly.entity_id
_entity_poly.type
_entity_poly.pdbx_seq_one_letter_code
_entity_poly.pdbx_strand_id
1 'polypeptide(L)'
;YSRQHKKCGREGLTAGLLGSVYEYLGVSHIVTLDLHSREIENAFHRTRLENLHASYQIIRELAKIENLSDPDIPFVVVAPDSGAVERNKFYSSGLKKPLAMIYKVRDYSVVAQNAKQSNIVEINLLGDVEGKTAFIADDMLGSGGTMLKAMEFLKSRGAKQVIAAVSLPFFTGNALELFDEAYEKRYFSRIIGTNAVFHTQLSHKQWYTETDVSGLFARVIARIHHNQSLSSLLDDRSIIERLLHARLSVAGTPRA
;
A
#
# COMPACT_ATOMS: atom_id res chain seq x y z
N TYR A 1 -5.36 -9.02 14.07
CA TYR A 1 -4.41 -8.62 15.14
C TYR A 1 -3.51 -7.47 14.71
N SER A 2 -3.06 -7.43 13.49
CA SER A 2 -2.21 -6.37 12.95
C SER A 2 -2.84 -4.97 12.99
N ARG A 3 -4.17 -4.88 13.08
CA ARG A 3 -4.90 -3.61 13.17
C ARG A 3 -5.09 -3.11 14.61
N GLN A 4 -5.00 -3.99 15.61
CA GLN A 4 -5.17 -3.64 17.01
C GLN A 4 -3.83 -3.32 17.69
N HIS A 5 -3.16 -2.31 17.17
CA HIS A 5 -1.84 -1.86 17.61
C HIS A 5 -1.89 -0.73 18.65
N LYS A 6 -3.08 -0.18 18.90
CA LYS A 6 -3.30 0.87 19.91
C LYS A 6 -4.40 0.45 20.86
N LYS A 7 -4.15 0.69 22.15
CA LYS A 7 -5.17 0.50 23.17
C LYS A 7 -6.16 1.66 23.11
N CYS A 8 -7.44 1.35 22.97
CA CYS A 8 -8.53 2.32 23.03
C CYS A 8 -9.46 1.97 24.19
N GLY A 9 -9.64 2.89 25.10
CA GLY A 9 -10.52 2.67 26.26
C GLY A 9 -10.11 1.48 27.12
N ARG A 10 -11.03 0.54 27.32
CA ARG A 10 -10.85 -0.66 28.17
C ARG A 10 -10.44 -1.90 27.37
N GLU A 11 -10.11 -1.77 26.10
CA GLU A 11 -9.70 -2.89 25.26
C GLU A 11 -8.27 -3.34 25.58
N GLY A 12 -8.01 -4.64 25.43
CA GLY A 12 -6.67 -5.19 25.50
C GLY A 12 -5.86 -4.86 24.25
N LEU A 13 -4.54 -4.74 24.38
CA LEU A 13 -3.64 -4.62 23.24
C LEU A 13 -3.42 -6.01 22.61
N THR A 14 -4.21 -6.37 21.60
CA THR A 14 -4.17 -7.72 21.00
C THR A 14 -2.83 -8.02 20.35
N ALA A 15 -2.18 -7.02 19.73
CA ALA A 15 -0.82 -7.18 19.19
C ALA A 15 0.18 -7.56 20.30
N GLY A 16 0.07 -6.95 21.49
CA GLY A 16 0.91 -7.29 22.65
C GLY A 16 0.68 -8.70 23.17
N LEU A 17 -0.59 -9.13 23.23
CA LEU A 17 -0.92 -10.52 23.59
C LEU A 17 -0.29 -11.52 22.60
N LEU A 18 -0.43 -11.25 21.30
CA LEU A 18 0.13 -12.12 20.26
C LEU A 18 1.67 -12.16 20.33
N GLY A 19 2.32 -10.99 20.57
CA GLY A 19 3.76 -10.89 20.79
C GLY A 19 4.21 -11.77 21.97
N SER A 20 3.52 -11.69 23.10
CA SER A 20 3.80 -12.52 24.28
C SER A 20 3.64 -14.01 24.00
N VAL A 21 2.64 -14.42 23.19
CA VAL A 21 2.45 -15.82 22.80
C VAL A 21 3.62 -16.33 21.95
N TYR A 22 4.08 -15.55 20.95
CA TYR A 22 5.23 -15.96 20.15
C TYR A 22 6.53 -16.04 20.99
N GLU A 23 6.74 -15.10 21.91
CA GLU A 23 7.88 -15.10 22.80
C GLU A 23 7.86 -16.31 23.75
N TYR A 24 6.68 -16.66 24.28
CA TYR A 24 6.50 -17.86 25.12
C TYR A 24 6.80 -19.14 24.34
N LEU A 25 6.44 -19.19 23.05
CA LEU A 25 6.73 -20.34 22.16
C LEU A 25 8.21 -20.37 21.72
N GLY A 26 9.04 -19.44 22.14
CA GLY A 26 10.46 -19.42 21.83
C GLY A 26 10.81 -18.85 20.47
N VAL A 27 9.89 -18.11 19.82
CA VAL A 27 10.17 -17.42 18.55
C VAL A 27 11.15 -16.28 18.82
N SER A 28 12.34 -16.34 18.23
CA SER A 28 13.40 -15.34 18.42
C SER A 28 13.40 -14.25 17.34
N HIS A 29 12.87 -14.56 16.15
CA HIS A 29 12.91 -13.64 15.02
C HIS A 29 11.66 -13.82 14.16
N ILE A 30 11.01 -12.72 13.81
CA ILE A 30 9.86 -12.65 12.89
C ILE A 30 10.21 -11.70 11.76
N VAL A 31 9.93 -12.12 10.53
CA VAL A 31 10.00 -11.28 9.33
C VAL A 31 8.61 -11.13 8.77
N THR A 32 8.19 -9.92 8.52
CA THR A 32 6.86 -9.59 8.01
C THR A 32 6.96 -8.64 6.80
N LEU A 33 5.85 -8.47 6.09
CA LEU A 33 5.73 -7.58 4.94
C LEU A 33 4.70 -6.51 5.24
N ASP A 34 5.11 -5.24 5.14
CA ASP A 34 4.26 -4.05 5.23
C ASP A 34 3.27 -4.08 6.40
N LEU A 35 3.80 -4.02 7.61
CA LEU A 35 2.98 -3.90 8.82
C LEU A 35 1.99 -2.74 8.70
N HIS A 36 0.78 -2.97 9.18
CA HIS A 36 -0.28 -1.95 9.20
C HIS A 36 0.15 -0.70 9.99
N SER A 37 0.91 -0.89 11.04
CA SER A 37 1.45 0.20 11.85
C SER A 37 2.80 -0.19 12.46
N ARG A 38 3.74 0.74 12.53
CA ARG A 38 5.03 0.57 13.17
C ARG A 38 4.94 0.32 14.67
N GLU A 39 3.88 0.82 15.32
CA GLU A 39 3.65 0.61 16.75
C GLU A 39 3.52 -0.87 17.12
N ILE A 40 3.24 -1.75 16.15
CA ILE A 40 3.23 -3.20 16.36
C ILE A 40 4.61 -3.72 16.80
N GLU A 41 5.69 -3.11 16.36
CA GLU A 41 7.05 -3.46 16.77
C GLU A 41 7.24 -3.35 18.29
N ASN A 42 6.54 -2.41 18.93
CA ASN A 42 6.59 -2.20 20.39
C ASN A 42 5.86 -3.30 21.18
N ALA A 43 5.14 -4.20 20.50
CA ALA A 43 4.47 -5.34 21.14
C ALA A 43 5.43 -6.51 21.41
N PHE A 44 6.65 -6.48 20.86
CA PHE A 44 7.66 -7.53 20.98
C PHE A 44 8.82 -7.05 21.84
N HIS A 45 9.17 -7.82 22.90
CA HIS A 45 10.21 -7.43 23.85
C HIS A 45 11.48 -8.28 23.71
N ARG A 46 11.34 -9.54 23.30
CA ARG A 46 12.42 -10.52 23.14
C ARG A 46 12.57 -10.98 21.69
N THR A 47 11.46 -11.06 20.98
CA THR A 47 11.43 -11.44 19.57
C THR A 47 11.84 -10.26 18.71
N ARG A 48 12.83 -10.43 17.85
CA ARG A 48 13.18 -9.44 16.85
C ARG A 48 12.15 -9.42 15.75
N LEU A 49 11.57 -8.27 15.45
CA LEU A 49 10.61 -8.08 14.37
C LEU A 49 11.22 -7.22 13.27
N GLU A 50 11.30 -7.77 12.07
CA GLU A 50 11.78 -7.07 10.86
C GLU A 50 10.62 -6.85 9.90
N ASN A 51 10.40 -5.60 9.52
CA ASN A 51 9.34 -5.23 8.58
C ASN A 51 9.92 -4.95 7.20
N LEU A 52 9.67 -5.86 6.26
CA LEU A 52 10.02 -5.69 4.85
C LEU A 52 8.98 -4.80 4.16
N HIS A 53 9.38 -4.18 3.05
CA HIS A 53 8.50 -3.37 2.22
C HIS A 53 8.46 -3.88 0.79
N ALA A 54 7.24 -3.94 0.21
CA ALA A 54 7.03 -4.30 -1.20
C ALA A 54 7.19 -3.10 -2.15
N SER A 55 7.60 -1.95 -1.62
CA SER A 55 7.64 -0.68 -2.34
C SER A 55 8.48 -0.72 -3.63
N TYR A 56 9.65 -1.35 -3.60
CA TYR A 56 10.48 -1.51 -4.80
C TYR A 56 9.78 -2.34 -5.88
N GLN A 57 9.18 -3.48 -5.51
CA GLN A 57 8.49 -4.37 -6.44
C GLN A 57 7.27 -3.67 -7.06
N ILE A 58 6.52 -2.93 -6.23
CA ILE A 58 5.36 -2.14 -6.68
C ILE A 58 5.80 -1.02 -7.63
N ILE A 59 6.83 -0.24 -7.29
CA ILE A 59 7.34 0.83 -8.15
C ILE A 59 7.89 0.28 -9.46
N ARG A 60 8.53 -0.90 -9.45
CA ARG A 60 9.01 -1.56 -10.66
C ARG A 60 7.87 -1.87 -11.64
N GLU A 61 6.73 -2.36 -11.14
CA GLU A 61 5.56 -2.62 -11.99
C GLU A 61 4.87 -1.30 -12.41
N LEU A 62 4.72 -0.36 -11.49
CA LEU A 62 4.17 0.96 -11.80
C LEU A 62 4.97 1.67 -12.89
N ALA A 63 6.29 1.57 -12.85
CA ALA A 63 7.18 2.15 -13.86
C ALA A 63 7.06 1.49 -15.25
N LYS A 64 6.43 0.34 -15.39
CA LYS A 64 6.09 -0.24 -16.71
C LYS A 64 4.82 0.38 -17.30
N ILE A 65 3.95 0.92 -16.44
CA ILE A 65 2.66 1.53 -16.81
C ILE A 65 2.85 3.03 -17.09
N GLU A 66 3.62 3.70 -16.24
CA GLU A 66 3.84 5.16 -16.28
C GLU A 66 5.32 5.50 -16.45
N ASN A 67 5.60 6.54 -17.22
CA ASN A 67 6.98 7.05 -17.36
C ASN A 67 7.38 7.88 -16.13
N LEU A 68 7.55 7.23 -14.99
CA LEU A 68 7.85 7.87 -13.70
C LEU A 68 9.17 8.66 -13.69
N SER A 69 10.06 8.38 -14.65
CA SER A 69 11.33 9.09 -14.79
C SER A 69 11.17 10.49 -15.38
N ASP A 70 10.06 10.76 -16.06
CA ASP A 70 9.73 12.06 -16.58
C ASP A 70 9.27 12.99 -15.43
N PRO A 71 9.98 14.10 -15.14
CA PRO A 71 9.58 15.00 -14.07
C PRO A 71 8.24 15.70 -14.36
N ASP A 72 7.91 15.92 -15.65
CA ASP A 72 6.76 16.69 -16.09
C ASP A 72 5.49 15.80 -16.27
N ILE A 73 5.60 14.49 -16.10
CA ILE A 73 4.41 13.63 -16.17
C ILE A 73 3.35 14.09 -15.16
N PRO A 74 2.10 14.29 -15.58
CA PRO A 74 1.01 14.68 -14.68
C PRO A 74 0.63 13.53 -13.74
N PHE A 75 1.38 13.40 -12.65
CA PHE A 75 1.30 12.30 -11.70
C PHE A 75 1.23 12.83 -10.26
N VAL A 76 0.42 12.22 -9.43
CA VAL A 76 0.27 12.56 -8.01
C VAL A 76 0.08 11.30 -7.17
N VAL A 77 0.78 11.22 -6.05
CA VAL A 77 0.56 10.18 -5.05
C VAL A 77 -0.56 10.63 -4.13
N VAL A 78 -1.51 9.76 -3.80
CA VAL A 78 -2.67 10.13 -2.99
C VAL A 78 -2.79 9.19 -1.78
N ALA A 79 -2.81 9.77 -0.59
CA ALA A 79 -3.18 9.04 0.61
C ALA A 79 -4.72 8.91 0.68
N PRO A 80 -5.29 7.70 0.70
CA PRO A 80 -6.74 7.48 0.69
C PRO A 80 -7.42 7.85 2.02
N ASP A 81 -6.65 7.98 3.09
CA ASP A 81 -7.05 8.48 4.40
C ASP A 81 -5.83 8.92 5.21
N SER A 82 -6.08 9.43 6.42
CA SER A 82 -5.02 9.90 7.33
C SER A 82 -4.08 8.79 7.82
N GLY A 83 -4.55 7.55 7.91
CA GLY A 83 -3.74 6.40 8.33
C GLY A 83 -2.69 5.98 7.30
N ALA A 84 -2.99 6.21 6.01
CA ALA A 84 -2.11 5.84 4.91
C ALA A 84 -1.10 6.95 4.51
N VAL A 85 -1.07 8.09 5.23
CA VAL A 85 -0.23 9.25 4.87
C VAL A 85 1.26 8.89 4.87
N GLU A 86 1.77 8.26 5.91
CA GLU A 86 3.20 7.93 6.00
C GLU A 86 3.65 6.99 4.87
N ARG A 87 2.84 6.01 4.54
CA ARG A 87 3.09 5.10 3.41
C ARG A 87 3.15 5.86 2.08
N ASN A 88 2.14 6.67 1.81
CA ASN A 88 2.05 7.42 0.56
C ASN A 88 3.11 8.54 0.48
N LYS A 89 3.54 9.11 1.60
CA LYS A 89 4.68 10.02 1.68
C LYS A 89 5.98 9.34 1.25
N PHE A 90 6.18 8.06 1.62
CA PHE A 90 7.33 7.30 1.14
C PHE A 90 7.34 7.20 -0.39
N TYR A 91 6.20 6.83 -1.01
CA TYR A 91 6.09 6.79 -2.48
C TYR A 91 6.28 8.17 -3.11
N SER A 92 5.63 9.21 -2.57
CA SER A 92 5.78 10.60 -3.05
C SER A 92 7.24 11.04 -3.04
N SER A 93 7.95 10.81 -1.95
CA SER A 93 9.36 11.16 -1.81
C SER A 93 10.26 10.33 -2.73
N GLY A 94 10.05 9.02 -2.81
CA GLY A 94 10.83 8.12 -3.66
C GLY A 94 10.65 8.38 -5.16
N LEU A 95 9.42 8.73 -5.56
CA LEU A 95 9.07 9.05 -6.94
C LEU A 95 9.32 10.53 -7.29
N LYS A 96 9.65 11.39 -6.31
CA LYS A 96 9.77 12.84 -6.45
C LYS A 96 8.52 13.46 -7.08
N LYS A 97 7.33 12.98 -6.67
CA LYS A 97 6.02 13.43 -7.15
C LYS A 97 5.19 14.02 -6.01
N PRO A 98 4.29 14.99 -6.29
CA PRO A 98 3.47 15.62 -5.25
C PRO A 98 2.62 14.59 -4.50
N LEU A 99 2.30 14.92 -3.24
CA LEU A 99 1.38 14.17 -2.38
C LEU A 99 0.06 14.94 -2.25
N ALA A 100 -1.04 14.23 -2.47
CA ALA A 100 -2.38 14.67 -2.11
C ALA A 100 -2.95 13.74 -1.02
N MET A 101 -4.00 14.19 -0.32
CA MET A 101 -4.63 13.40 0.74
C MET A 101 -6.15 13.55 0.71
N ILE A 102 -6.84 12.44 0.80
CA ILE A 102 -8.28 12.40 1.05
C ILE A 102 -8.50 12.41 2.57
N TYR A 103 -9.31 13.34 3.06
CA TYR A 103 -9.71 13.36 4.45
C TYR A 103 -11.22 13.42 4.58
N LYS A 104 -11.73 12.80 5.65
CA LYS A 104 -13.15 12.63 5.91
C LYS A 104 -13.50 13.46 7.15
N VAL A 105 -14.40 14.40 6.97
CA VAL A 105 -15.02 15.10 8.10
C VAL A 105 -16.11 14.20 8.65
N ARG A 106 -16.04 13.89 9.95
CA ARG A 106 -17.04 13.06 10.62
C ARG A 106 -17.84 13.92 11.59
N ASP A 107 -19.15 13.76 11.55
CA ASP A 107 -20.00 14.30 12.59
C ASP A 107 -20.03 13.33 13.78
N TYR A 108 -19.36 13.70 14.84
CA TYR A 108 -19.34 12.92 16.09
C TYR A 108 -20.59 13.11 16.96
N SER A 109 -21.50 14.03 16.58
CA SER A 109 -22.78 14.23 17.28
C SER A 109 -23.81 13.13 16.96
N VAL A 110 -23.61 12.41 15.85
CA VAL A 110 -24.46 11.30 15.42
C VAL A 110 -23.78 9.95 15.71
N VAL A 111 -24.37 9.19 16.65
CA VAL A 111 -23.90 7.81 16.91
C VAL A 111 -24.39 6.92 15.77
N ALA A 112 -23.48 6.35 14.99
CA ALA A 112 -23.81 5.40 13.93
C ALA A 112 -24.42 4.13 14.56
N GLN A 113 -25.70 3.90 14.33
CA GLN A 113 -26.41 2.73 14.86
C GLN A 113 -26.11 1.43 14.09
N ASN A 114 -25.52 1.53 12.88
CA ASN A 114 -25.18 0.38 12.04
C ASN A 114 -23.89 0.63 11.24
N ALA A 115 -23.16 -0.44 10.89
CA ALA A 115 -21.98 -0.38 10.03
C ALA A 115 -22.23 0.22 8.62
N LYS A 116 -23.49 0.35 8.20
CA LYS A 116 -23.90 1.00 6.95
C LYS A 116 -24.15 2.50 7.08
N GLN A 117 -24.37 3.02 8.29
CA GLN A 117 -24.50 4.45 8.55
C GLN A 117 -23.10 5.03 8.78
N SER A 118 -22.57 5.71 7.79
CA SER A 118 -21.28 6.39 7.94
C SER A 118 -21.55 7.80 8.48
N ASN A 119 -20.95 8.17 9.61
CA ASN A 119 -20.95 9.54 10.15
C ASN A 119 -20.08 10.49 9.31
N ILE A 120 -19.78 10.12 8.07
CA ILE A 120 -18.99 10.95 7.15
C ILE A 120 -19.95 11.99 6.57
N VAL A 121 -19.74 13.24 6.94
CA VAL A 121 -20.52 14.39 6.46
C VAL A 121 -19.93 14.90 5.16
N GLU A 122 -18.61 14.85 5.02
CA GLU A 122 -17.91 15.41 3.88
C GLU A 122 -16.61 14.64 3.59
N ILE A 123 -16.32 14.47 2.31
CA ILE A 123 -15.04 13.95 1.83
C ILE A 123 -14.33 15.08 1.09
N ASN A 124 -13.14 15.43 1.55
CA ASN A 124 -12.35 16.51 1.00
C ASN A 124 -11.01 16.00 0.46
N LEU A 125 -10.46 16.72 -0.51
CA LEU A 125 -9.14 16.49 -1.08
C LEU A 125 -8.23 17.66 -0.72
N LEU A 126 -7.11 17.35 -0.10
CA LEU A 126 -6.00 18.29 0.05
C LEU A 126 -4.99 18.00 -1.07
N GLY A 127 -4.72 18.97 -1.91
CA GLY A 127 -3.91 18.84 -3.13
C GLY A 127 -4.77 18.79 -4.39
N ASP A 128 -4.14 18.55 -5.54
CA ASP A 128 -4.77 18.60 -6.85
C ASP A 128 -4.51 17.32 -7.65
N VAL A 129 -5.57 16.77 -8.24
CA VAL A 129 -5.56 15.52 -9.03
C VAL A 129 -6.09 15.71 -10.46
N GLU A 130 -6.57 16.92 -10.79
CA GLU A 130 -7.20 17.19 -12.07
C GLU A 130 -6.23 16.96 -13.24
N GLY A 131 -6.65 16.17 -14.22
CA GLY A 131 -5.86 15.78 -15.38
C GLY A 131 -4.67 14.86 -15.10
N LYS A 132 -4.42 14.47 -13.83
CA LYS A 132 -3.25 13.68 -13.43
C LYS A 132 -3.58 12.19 -13.29
N THR A 133 -2.54 11.35 -13.41
CA THR A 133 -2.57 9.99 -12.90
C THR A 133 -2.47 10.03 -11.37
N ALA A 134 -3.50 9.56 -10.67
CA ALA A 134 -3.53 9.45 -9.23
C ALA A 134 -3.08 8.04 -8.81
N PHE A 135 -2.05 7.93 -8.00
CA PHE A 135 -1.54 6.67 -7.47
C PHE A 135 -1.85 6.55 -5.97
N ILE A 136 -2.48 5.46 -5.57
CA ILE A 136 -2.85 5.17 -4.19
C ILE A 136 -2.09 3.91 -3.74
N ALA A 137 -1.40 3.94 -2.59
CA ALA A 137 -0.81 2.75 -2.01
C ALA A 137 -1.40 2.45 -0.63
N ASP A 138 -1.72 1.18 -0.39
CA ASP A 138 -2.19 0.69 0.91
C ASP A 138 -1.46 -0.61 1.30
N ASP A 139 -1.51 -1.00 2.58
CA ASP A 139 -0.92 -2.25 3.05
C ASP A 139 -1.79 -3.45 2.72
N MET A 140 -3.08 -3.35 2.92
CA MET A 140 -4.00 -4.46 2.72
C MET A 140 -5.30 -4.02 2.05
N LEU A 141 -5.83 -4.89 1.21
CA LEU A 141 -7.13 -4.75 0.61
C LEU A 141 -8.01 -5.92 1.07
N GLY A 142 -8.89 -5.67 2.03
CA GLY A 142 -9.91 -6.63 2.49
C GLY A 142 -11.17 -6.54 1.62
N SER A 143 -12.26 -6.01 2.16
CA SER A 143 -13.50 -5.78 1.41
C SER A 143 -13.41 -4.68 0.34
N GLY A 144 -12.35 -3.89 0.35
CA GLY A 144 -12.06 -2.86 -0.65
C GLY A 144 -12.89 -1.57 -0.56
N GLY A 145 -13.85 -1.49 0.36
CA GLY A 145 -14.79 -0.36 0.41
C GLY A 145 -14.14 1.01 0.55
N THR A 146 -13.04 1.14 1.31
CA THR A 146 -12.29 2.40 1.45
C THR A 146 -11.59 2.76 0.14
N MET A 147 -10.94 1.78 -0.50
CA MET A 147 -10.21 1.96 -1.74
C MET A 147 -11.15 2.34 -2.89
N LEU A 148 -12.27 1.65 -3.05
CA LEU A 148 -13.28 1.93 -4.08
C LEU A 148 -13.86 3.34 -3.95
N LYS A 149 -14.23 3.75 -2.73
CA LYS A 149 -14.71 5.12 -2.47
C LYS A 149 -13.65 6.18 -2.80
N ALA A 150 -12.38 5.91 -2.49
CA ALA A 150 -11.29 6.81 -2.84
C ALA A 150 -11.11 6.93 -4.36
N MET A 151 -11.16 5.81 -5.10
CA MET A 151 -11.06 5.79 -6.56
C MET A 151 -12.21 6.56 -7.22
N GLU A 152 -13.46 6.30 -6.83
CA GLU A 152 -14.64 7.01 -7.31
C GLU A 152 -14.53 8.51 -7.05
N PHE A 153 -14.14 8.90 -5.84
CA PHE A 153 -13.96 10.29 -5.44
C PHE A 153 -12.87 10.98 -6.28
N LEU A 154 -11.71 10.35 -6.48
CA LEU A 154 -10.65 10.93 -7.30
C LEU A 154 -11.08 11.11 -8.77
N LYS A 155 -11.85 10.17 -9.31
CA LYS A 155 -12.42 10.31 -10.65
C LYS A 155 -13.41 11.47 -10.73
N SER A 156 -14.25 11.66 -9.71
CA SER A 156 -15.18 12.81 -9.65
C SER A 156 -14.45 14.16 -9.51
N ARG A 157 -13.19 14.15 -9.03
CA ARG A 157 -12.31 15.33 -8.93
C ARG A 157 -11.42 15.54 -10.17
N GLY A 158 -11.71 14.86 -11.27
CA GLY A 158 -11.04 15.06 -12.56
C GLY A 158 -9.72 14.29 -12.74
N ALA A 159 -9.42 13.29 -11.90
CA ALA A 159 -8.25 12.45 -12.13
C ALA A 159 -8.35 11.76 -13.50
N LYS A 160 -7.31 11.89 -14.33
CA LYS A 160 -7.22 11.25 -15.65
C LYS A 160 -7.39 9.74 -15.53
N GLN A 161 -6.62 9.14 -14.65
CA GLN A 161 -6.74 7.74 -14.27
C GLN A 161 -6.34 7.53 -12.82
N VAL A 162 -6.76 6.40 -12.24
CA VAL A 162 -6.39 6.01 -10.89
C VAL A 162 -5.72 4.64 -10.96
N ILE A 163 -4.53 4.54 -10.37
CA ILE A 163 -3.78 3.30 -10.19
C ILE A 163 -3.67 3.06 -8.68
N ALA A 164 -3.95 1.85 -8.23
CA ALA A 164 -3.74 1.48 -6.83
C ALA A 164 -2.67 0.41 -6.69
N ALA A 165 -2.06 0.35 -5.51
CA ALA A 165 -1.16 -0.73 -5.12
C ALA A 165 -1.48 -1.21 -3.72
N VAL A 166 -1.32 -2.52 -3.49
CA VAL A 166 -1.54 -3.15 -2.20
C VAL A 166 -0.51 -4.24 -1.96
N SER A 167 0.04 -4.28 -0.75
CA SER A 167 1.00 -5.33 -0.38
C SER A 167 0.29 -6.65 -0.07
N LEU A 168 -0.89 -6.61 0.56
CA LEU A 168 -1.65 -7.78 0.97
C LEU A 168 -3.06 -7.76 0.34
N PRO A 169 -3.21 -8.30 -0.89
CA PRO A 169 -4.46 -8.26 -1.64
C PRO A 169 -5.42 -9.38 -1.19
N PHE A 170 -6.09 -9.25 -0.04
CA PHE A 170 -6.98 -10.30 0.48
C PHE A 170 -8.27 -10.47 -0.32
N PHE A 171 -8.86 -9.42 -0.87
CA PHE A 171 -10.13 -9.43 -1.60
C PHE A 171 -11.21 -10.29 -0.94
N THR A 172 -11.56 -9.94 0.30
CA THR A 172 -12.52 -10.72 1.11
C THR A 172 -13.97 -10.44 0.73
N GLY A 173 -14.84 -11.46 0.92
CA GLY A 173 -16.25 -11.33 0.63
C GLY A 173 -16.52 -11.20 -0.87
N ASN A 174 -17.32 -10.23 -1.25
CA ASN A 174 -17.66 -9.90 -2.65
C ASN A 174 -16.76 -8.79 -3.25
N ALA A 175 -15.54 -8.66 -2.72
CA ALA A 175 -14.65 -7.58 -3.18
C ALA A 175 -14.33 -7.69 -4.68
N LEU A 176 -14.11 -8.89 -5.20
CA LEU A 176 -13.77 -9.09 -6.62
C LEU A 176 -14.87 -8.58 -7.55
N GLU A 177 -16.13 -8.90 -7.25
CA GLU A 177 -17.29 -8.44 -8.02
C GLU A 177 -17.41 -6.91 -7.97
N LEU A 178 -17.21 -6.31 -6.80
CA LEU A 178 -17.24 -4.86 -6.64
C LEU A 178 -16.13 -4.15 -7.42
N PHE A 179 -14.94 -4.75 -7.49
CA PHE A 179 -13.84 -4.21 -8.28
C PHE A 179 -14.04 -4.40 -9.79
N ASP A 180 -14.65 -5.50 -10.23
CA ASP A 180 -15.06 -5.68 -11.63
C ASP A 180 -16.03 -4.57 -12.06
N GLU A 181 -17.10 -4.34 -11.28
CA GLU A 181 -18.05 -3.25 -11.54
C GLU A 181 -17.39 -1.86 -11.56
N ALA A 182 -16.47 -1.60 -10.61
CA ALA A 182 -15.76 -0.33 -10.55
C ALA A 182 -14.81 -0.13 -11.74
N TYR A 183 -14.22 -1.21 -12.24
CA TYR A 183 -13.40 -1.18 -13.45
C TYR A 183 -14.23 -0.87 -14.69
N GLU A 184 -15.40 -1.49 -14.85
CA GLU A 184 -16.34 -1.18 -15.94
C GLU A 184 -16.79 0.29 -15.90
N LYS A 185 -17.01 0.83 -14.70
CA LYS A 185 -17.30 2.26 -14.46
C LYS A 185 -16.09 3.18 -14.64
N ARG A 186 -14.92 2.62 -14.94
CA ARG A 186 -13.64 3.34 -15.12
C ARG A 186 -13.21 4.18 -13.90
N TYR A 187 -13.53 3.69 -12.69
CA TYR A 187 -13.08 4.34 -11.46
C TYR A 187 -11.58 4.18 -11.24
N PHE A 188 -10.99 3.14 -11.81
CA PHE A 188 -9.54 2.91 -11.83
C PHE A 188 -9.10 2.23 -13.12
N SER A 189 -7.81 2.23 -13.41
CA SER A 189 -7.23 1.56 -14.57
C SER A 189 -6.45 0.30 -14.21
N ARG A 190 -5.83 0.27 -13.03
CA ARG A 190 -4.94 -0.83 -12.61
C ARG A 190 -4.86 -0.95 -11.11
N ILE A 191 -4.74 -2.19 -10.62
CA ILE A 191 -4.33 -2.51 -9.26
C ILE A 191 -3.07 -3.37 -9.34
N ILE A 192 -2.02 -2.96 -8.63
CA ILE A 192 -0.79 -3.71 -8.47
C ILE A 192 -0.83 -4.37 -7.10
N GLY A 193 -0.79 -5.70 -7.04
CA GLY A 193 -0.75 -6.42 -5.77
C GLY A 193 0.42 -7.40 -5.72
N THR A 194 0.87 -7.75 -4.51
CA THR A 194 1.92 -8.76 -4.36
C THR A 194 1.35 -10.17 -4.37
N ASN A 195 2.21 -11.16 -4.63
CA ASN A 195 1.88 -12.58 -4.46
C ASN A 195 2.06 -13.08 -3.01
N ALA A 196 2.16 -12.19 -2.02
CA ALA A 196 2.17 -12.58 -0.61
C ALA A 196 0.85 -13.20 -0.15
N VAL A 197 -0.24 -12.89 -0.85
CA VAL A 197 -1.55 -13.55 -0.70
C VAL A 197 -1.92 -14.17 -2.04
N PHE A 198 -2.09 -15.49 -2.06
CA PHE A 198 -2.39 -16.22 -3.28
C PHE A 198 -3.88 -16.14 -3.64
N HIS A 199 -4.16 -15.75 -4.88
CA HIS A 199 -5.50 -15.68 -5.45
C HIS A 199 -5.53 -16.19 -6.89
N THR A 200 -6.14 -17.36 -7.12
CA THR A 200 -6.32 -17.92 -8.46
C THR A 200 -7.16 -17.04 -9.39
N GLN A 201 -8.13 -16.32 -8.83
CA GLN A 201 -9.06 -15.50 -9.62
C GLN A 201 -8.44 -14.19 -10.11
N LEU A 202 -7.44 -13.64 -9.40
CA LEU A 202 -6.81 -12.35 -9.75
C LEU A 202 -5.95 -12.44 -11.01
N SER A 203 -5.32 -13.58 -11.28
CA SER A 203 -4.46 -13.78 -12.45
C SER A 203 -5.19 -13.60 -13.79
N HIS A 204 -6.52 -13.73 -13.80
CA HIS A 204 -7.37 -13.58 -14.99
C HIS A 204 -8.00 -12.18 -15.13
N LYS A 205 -7.82 -11.30 -14.13
CA LYS A 205 -8.40 -9.95 -14.16
C LYS A 205 -7.53 -9.00 -14.99
N GLN A 206 -8.10 -8.39 -16.02
CA GLN A 206 -7.40 -7.42 -16.88
C GLN A 206 -6.88 -6.20 -16.11
N TRP A 207 -7.55 -5.84 -15.03
CA TRP A 207 -7.22 -4.69 -14.20
C TRP A 207 -6.19 -5.00 -13.10
N TYR A 208 -5.77 -6.26 -12.92
CA TYR A 208 -4.82 -6.65 -11.90
C TYR A 208 -3.43 -6.92 -12.48
N THR A 209 -2.42 -6.53 -11.75
CA THR A 209 -1.01 -6.87 -12.04
C THR A 209 -0.39 -7.42 -10.77
N GLU A 210 0.05 -8.67 -10.83
CA GLU A 210 0.77 -9.28 -9.72
C GLU A 210 2.25 -8.90 -9.76
N THR A 211 2.82 -8.55 -8.60
CA THR A 211 4.26 -8.40 -8.42
C THR A 211 4.80 -9.42 -7.44
N ASP A 212 5.94 -10.01 -7.78
CA ASP A 212 6.55 -11.09 -7.03
C ASP A 212 7.47 -10.57 -5.92
N VAL A 213 7.20 -10.99 -4.68
CA VAL A 213 8.01 -10.71 -3.48
C VAL A 213 8.81 -11.93 -3.00
N SER A 214 8.68 -13.10 -3.65
CA SER A 214 9.37 -14.32 -3.23
C SER A 214 10.89 -14.16 -3.21
N GLY A 215 11.45 -13.48 -4.21
CA GLY A 215 12.87 -13.19 -4.26
C GLY A 215 13.36 -12.26 -3.14
N LEU A 216 12.50 -11.38 -2.59
CA LEU A 216 12.83 -10.58 -1.42
C LEU A 216 12.95 -11.48 -0.17
N PHE A 217 11.94 -12.32 0.07
CA PHE A 217 11.96 -13.26 1.19
C PHE A 217 13.11 -14.27 1.09
N ALA A 218 13.40 -14.81 -0.10
CA ALA A 218 14.52 -15.72 -0.30
C ALA A 218 15.86 -15.10 0.12
N ARG A 219 16.09 -13.82 -0.24
CA ARG A 219 17.30 -13.09 0.18
C ARG A 219 17.35 -12.87 1.70
N VAL A 220 16.21 -12.58 2.32
CA VAL A 220 16.14 -12.42 3.78
C VAL A 220 16.47 -13.74 4.48
N ILE A 221 15.85 -14.84 4.05
CA ILE A 221 16.12 -16.18 4.59
C ILE A 221 17.61 -16.52 4.48
N ALA A 222 18.21 -16.32 3.30
CA ALA A 222 19.64 -16.59 3.08
C ALA A 222 20.52 -15.74 4.01
N ARG A 223 20.22 -14.44 4.18
CA ARG A 223 20.98 -13.56 5.06
C ARG A 223 20.87 -13.94 6.54
N ILE A 224 19.68 -14.28 7.00
CA ILE A 224 19.47 -14.76 8.38
C ILE A 224 20.25 -16.06 8.60
N HIS A 225 20.16 -17.00 7.65
CA HIS A 225 20.88 -18.27 7.72
C HIS A 225 22.40 -18.10 7.80
N HIS A 226 22.95 -17.11 7.09
CA HIS A 226 24.39 -16.81 7.08
C HIS A 226 24.79 -15.72 8.10
N ASN A 227 23.94 -15.34 9.05
CA ASN A 227 24.18 -14.30 10.05
C ASN A 227 24.61 -12.95 9.41
N GLN A 228 24.06 -12.59 8.27
CA GLN A 228 24.33 -11.36 7.55
C GLN A 228 23.31 -10.27 7.89
N SER A 229 23.72 -9.01 7.80
CA SER A 229 22.83 -7.86 8.04
C SER A 229 21.69 -7.78 7.02
N LEU A 230 20.47 -7.46 7.51
CA LEU A 230 19.29 -7.20 6.71
C LEU A 230 19.14 -5.74 6.27
N SER A 231 19.94 -4.81 6.80
CA SER A 231 19.77 -3.36 6.62
C SER A 231 19.56 -2.92 5.17
N SER A 232 20.29 -3.51 4.23
CA SER A 232 20.15 -3.18 2.80
C SER A 232 18.90 -3.75 2.13
N LEU A 233 18.13 -4.60 2.81
CA LEU A 233 16.85 -5.15 2.35
C LEU A 233 15.66 -4.45 3.01
N LEU A 234 15.91 -3.67 4.07
CA LEU A 234 14.92 -2.92 4.82
C LEU A 234 14.76 -1.48 4.30
N ASP A 235 15.70 -0.98 3.49
CA ASP A 235 15.63 0.35 2.89
C ASP A 235 15.76 0.27 1.36
N ASP A 236 14.64 0.48 0.69
CA ASP A 236 14.51 0.41 -0.76
C ASP A 236 14.90 1.70 -1.50
N ARG A 237 15.17 2.82 -0.80
CA ARG A 237 15.34 4.14 -1.43
C ARG A 237 16.42 4.17 -2.49
N SER A 238 17.60 3.64 -2.20
CA SER A 238 18.73 3.64 -3.13
C SER A 238 18.48 2.78 -4.38
N ILE A 239 17.72 1.69 -4.23
CA ILE A 239 17.41 0.78 -5.33
C ILE A 239 16.28 1.35 -6.22
N ILE A 240 15.31 2.04 -5.61
CA ILE A 240 14.26 2.79 -6.31
C ILE A 240 14.88 3.92 -7.12
N GLU A 241 15.79 4.69 -6.55
CA GLU A 241 16.47 5.78 -7.25
C GLU A 241 17.25 5.27 -8.46
N ARG A 242 17.99 4.18 -8.33
CA ARG A 242 18.68 3.52 -9.46
C ARG A 242 17.72 3.05 -10.53
N LEU A 243 16.56 2.47 -10.16
CA LEU A 243 15.53 2.03 -11.09
C LEU A 243 15.01 3.19 -11.95
N LEU A 244 14.74 4.33 -11.34
CA LEU A 244 14.22 5.52 -12.02
C LEU A 244 15.30 6.17 -12.92
N HIS A 245 16.55 6.26 -12.47
CA HIS A 245 17.65 6.78 -13.27
C HIS A 245 18.03 5.90 -14.47
N ALA A 246 18.03 4.58 -14.31
CA ALA A 246 18.33 3.66 -15.40
C ALA A 246 17.36 3.79 -16.58
N ARG A 247 16.10 4.19 -16.34
CA ARG A 247 15.11 4.44 -17.38
C ARG A 247 15.30 5.76 -18.10
N LEU A 248 15.82 6.77 -17.44
CA LEU A 248 16.19 8.05 -18.09
C LEU A 248 17.27 7.84 -19.17
N SER A 249 18.24 6.98 -18.91
CA SER A 249 19.33 6.67 -19.87
C SER A 249 18.85 5.91 -21.12
N VAL A 250 17.80 5.07 -20.99
CA VAL A 250 17.22 4.33 -22.11
C VAL A 250 16.26 5.19 -22.94
N ALA A 251 15.54 6.13 -22.30
CA ALA A 251 14.62 7.04 -22.99
C ALA A 251 15.33 8.15 -23.77
N GLY A 252 16.59 8.44 -23.41
CA GLY A 252 17.41 9.48 -24.06
C GLY A 252 18.19 9.04 -25.30
N THR A 253 18.10 7.80 -25.75
CA THR A 253 18.75 7.33 -26.98
C THR A 253 17.80 7.57 -28.15
N PRO A 254 18.08 8.49 -29.09
CA PRO A 254 17.26 8.64 -30.30
C PRO A 254 17.27 7.30 -31.05
N ARG A 255 16.09 6.80 -31.39
CA ARG A 255 15.98 5.71 -32.36
C ARG A 255 16.53 6.21 -33.67
N ALA A 256 17.69 5.68 -34.05
CA ALA A 256 18.27 5.87 -35.37
C ALA A 256 17.41 5.22 -36.46
#